data_26773d6d0411349e217a6fbde76c2ebb
#
_entry.id   26773d6d0411349e217a6fbde76c2ebb
#
_cell.length_a   1.000
_cell.length_b   1.000
_cell.length_c   1.000
_cell.angle_alpha   90.00
_cell.angle_beta   90.00
_cell.angle_gamma   90.00
#
_symmetry.space_group_name_H-M   'P 1'
#
loop_
_entity.id
_entity.type
_entity.pdbx_description
1 polymer ?
#
loop_
_entity_poly.entity_id
_entity_poly.type
_entity_poly.pdbx_seq_one_letter_code
_entity_poly.pdbx_strand_id
1 'polypeptide(L)'
;MTSADPADELITALLADLPAGADRRYSQQLLEAAVQIVRQRPQTLDLKITAAALEEMGDAFAMFVSSKGRPKVTIFGSARTKADDPLYAAARDVAQHLAAEGWMVITGAGPGIMQAGMEGAGRQNSIGVSIRLPFEQGANEVIAGDTKFVSMKYFFTRKLMLVKESKGFVCLPGGFGTLDETFELITLTQTGKGLPTPIVLLDTPGDPYWETVDEFIREQLVDRGLVSAADTNLYLITDSCEVAVNEIVGFYRNYDSMRFVGDQIVIRLKRAPDTEQLVAMNEQFGHLSKKGPIIVSQPFDLERRENDAIDLARISFPFVKHGYGELRDLIDYCNTL
;
A
#
# COMPACT_ATOMS: atom_id res chain seq x y z
N MET A 1 9.18 -49.09 -5.44
CA MET A 1 9.15 -47.90 -6.31
C MET A 1 7.81 -47.25 -6.07
N THR A 2 7.76 -46.16 -5.30
CA THR A 2 6.55 -45.36 -5.13
C THR A 2 6.29 -44.70 -6.49
N SER A 3 5.15 -44.98 -7.12
CA SER A 3 4.76 -44.28 -8.35
C SER A 3 4.69 -42.76 -8.02
N ALA A 4 5.28 -41.98 -8.88
CA ALA A 4 5.15 -40.53 -8.75
C ALA A 4 3.66 -40.15 -8.70
N ASP A 5 3.33 -39.17 -7.87
CA ASP A 5 1.96 -38.69 -7.77
C ASP A 5 1.55 -38.05 -9.14
N PRO A 6 0.44 -38.48 -9.76
CA PRO A 6 -0.01 -37.92 -11.03
C PRO A 6 -0.14 -36.40 -11.02
N ALA A 7 -0.40 -35.77 -9.87
CA ALA A 7 -0.44 -34.29 -9.77
C ALA A 7 0.96 -33.67 -9.87
N ASP A 8 1.98 -34.33 -9.32
CA ASP A 8 3.37 -33.82 -9.40
C ASP A 8 3.89 -33.88 -10.85
N GLU A 9 3.50 -34.95 -11.60
CA GLU A 9 3.82 -35.05 -13.03
C GLU A 9 3.17 -33.91 -13.85
N LEU A 10 1.89 -33.61 -13.56
CA LEU A 10 1.17 -32.52 -14.21
C LEU A 10 1.76 -31.16 -13.87
N ILE A 11 2.07 -30.90 -12.59
CA ILE A 11 2.72 -29.64 -12.17
C ILE A 11 4.06 -29.50 -12.86
N THR A 12 4.85 -30.57 -12.95
CA THR A 12 6.15 -30.56 -13.63
C THR A 12 6.01 -30.19 -15.11
N ALA A 13 5.01 -30.77 -15.79
CA ALA A 13 4.73 -30.47 -17.19
C ALA A 13 4.31 -29.01 -17.40
N LEU A 14 3.42 -28.47 -16.55
CA LEU A 14 3.00 -27.06 -16.61
C LEU A 14 4.18 -26.10 -16.34
N LEU A 15 5.04 -26.41 -15.37
CA LEU A 15 6.24 -25.61 -15.08
C LEU A 15 7.25 -25.65 -16.23
N ALA A 16 7.31 -26.72 -17.02
CA ALA A 16 8.20 -26.81 -18.18
C ALA A 16 7.78 -25.86 -19.31
N ASP A 17 6.48 -25.55 -19.40
CA ASP A 17 5.89 -24.67 -20.42
C ASP A 17 5.84 -23.17 -20.02
N LEU A 18 6.34 -22.84 -18.82
CA LEU A 18 6.34 -21.44 -18.39
C LEU A 18 7.25 -20.57 -19.26
N PRO A 19 6.83 -19.32 -19.57
CA PRO A 19 7.62 -18.38 -20.32
C PRO A 19 8.94 -18.04 -19.63
N ALA A 20 9.94 -17.64 -20.42
CA ALA A 20 11.22 -17.19 -19.88
C ALA A 20 11.03 -16.02 -18.93
N GLY A 21 11.70 -16.08 -17.75
CA GLY A 21 11.57 -15.06 -16.70
C GLY A 21 10.43 -15.27 -15.70
N ALA A 22 9.59 -16.29 -15.87
CA ALA A 22 8.60 -16.64 -14.86
C ALA A 22 9.27 -17.17 -13.58
N ASP A 23 8.74 -16.77 -12.43
CA ASP A 23 9.20 -17.28 -11.13
C ASP A 23 8.69 -18.72 -10.92
N ARG A 24 9.52 -19.69 -11.29
CA ARG A 24 9.18 -21.13 -11.19
C ARG A 24 8.86 -21.57 -9.78
N ARG A 25 9.55 -21.01 -8.77
CA ARG A 25 9.37 -21.39 -7.37
C ARG A 25 7.96 -21.03 -6.88
N TYR A 26 7.53 -19.77 -7.07
CA TYR A 26 6.21 -19.35 -6.64
C TYR A 26 5.10 -19.88 -7.53
N SER A 27 5.35 -20.11 -8.83
CA SER A 27 4.42 -20.81 -9.72
C SER A 27 4.16 -22.25 -9.23
N GLN A 28 5.21 -22.97 -8.84
CA GLN A 28 5.09 -24.30 -8.26
C GLN A 28 4.29 -24.29 -6.95
N GLN A 29 4.62 -23.39 -6.02
CA GLN A 29 3.90 -23.26 -4.75
C GLN A 29 2.40 -22.99 -4.95
N LEU A 30 2.05 -22.16 -5.93
CA LEU A 30 0.65 -21.86 -6.27
C LEU A 30 -0.09 -23.11 -6.75
N LEU A 31 0.50 -23.85 -7.68
CA LEU A 31 -0.09 -25.07 -8.22
C LEU A 31 -0.24 -26.17 -7.15
N GLU A 32 0.80 -26.37 -6.34
CA GLU A 32 0.77 -27.32 -5.21
C GLU A 32 -0.32 -26.94 -4.20
N ALA A 33 -0.44 -25.67 -3.83
CA ALA A 33 -1.48 -25.20 -2.92
C ALA A 33 -2.89 -25.46 -3.48
N ALA A 34 -3.11 -25.18 -4.77
CA ALA A 34 -4.39 -25.44 -5.42
C ALA A 34 -4.76 -26.92 -5.41
N VAL A 35 -3.81 -27.82 -5.73
CA VAL A 35 -4.00 -29.25 -5.66
C VAL A 35 -4.33 -29.70 -4.24
N GLN A 36 -3.60 -29.20 -3.23
CA GLN A 36 -3.84 -29.56 -1.83
C GLN A 36 -5.24 -29.15 -1.36
N ILE A 37 -5.70 -27.94 -1.71
CA ILE A 37 -7.06 -27.48 -1.38
C ILE A 37 -8.09 -28.45 -1.95
N VAL A 38 -7.98 -28.84 -3.22
CA VAL A 38 -8.93 -29.76 -3.86
C VAL A 38 -8.89 -31.15 -3.20
N ARG A 39 -7.71 -31.67 -2.84
CA ARG A 39 -7.54 -32.98 -2.16
C ARG A 39 -8.14 -33.05 -0.76
N GLN A 40 -8.17 -31.91 -0.06
CA GLN A 40 -8.80 -31.80 1.26
C GLN A 40 -10.33 -31.94 1.21
N ARG A 41 -10.90 -31.99 0.02
CA ARG A 41 -12.36 -32.10 -0.22
C ARG A 41 -13.17 -31.04 0.54
N PRO A 42 -12.86 -29.74 0.36
CA PRO A 42 -13.56 -28.67 1.04
C PRO A 42 -15.02 -28.62 0.59
N GLN A 43 -15.82 -27.86 1.32
CA GLN A 43 -17.21 -27.62 0.91
C GLN A 43 -17.26 -26.83 -0.41
N THR A 44 -18.36 -26.95 -1.13
CA THR A 44 -18.56 -26.23 -2.41
C THR A 44 -18.38 -24.70 -2.27
N LEU A 45 -18.78 -24.14 -1.12
CA LEU A 45 -18.62 -22.71 -0.86
C LEU A 45 -17.15 -22.32 -0.78
N ASP A 46 -16.31 -23.11 -0.11
CA ASP A 46 -14.88 -22.85 0.03
C ASP A 46 -14.17 -22.85 -1.34
N LEU A 47 -14.52 -23.81 -2.19
CA LEU A 47 -14.02 -23.88 -3.57
C LEU A 47 -14.46 -22.65 -4.40
N LYS A 48 -15.74 -22.23 -4.27
CA LYS A 48 -16.25 -21.03 -4.98
C LYS A 48 -15.53 -19.78 -4.53
N ILE A 49 -15.25 -19.63 -3.22
CA ILE A 49 -14.53 -18.46 -2.70
C ILE A 49 -13.09 -18.46 -3.24
N THR A 50 -12.39 -19.59 -3.13
CA THR A 50 -10.99 -19.69 -3.55
C THR A 50 -10.82 -19.46 -5.05
N ALA A 51 -11.65 -20.11 -5.87
CA ALA A 51 -11.60 -19.96 -7.33
C ALA A 51 -11.85 -18.51 -7.75
N ALA A 52 -12.93 -17.90 -7.24
CA ALA A 52 -13.25 -16.51 -7.58
C ALA A 52 -12.19 -15.51 -7.08
N ALA A 53 -11.58 -15.76 -5.92
CA ALA A 53 -10.49 -14.92 -5.42
C ALA A 53 -9.25 -14.99 -6.32
N LEU A 54 -8.89 -16.18 -6.82
CA LEU A 54 -7.77 -16.34 -7.75
C LEU A 54 -8.04 -15.67 -9.09
N GLU A 55 -9.27 -15.81 -9.64
CA GLU A 55 -9.69 -15.12 -10.87
C GLU A 55 -9.60 -13.60 -10.72
N GLU A 56 -10.19 -13.04 -9.65
CA GLU A 56 -10.17 -11.60 -9.37
C GLU A 56 -8.75 -11.04 -9.21
N MET A 57 -7.88 -11.77 -8.52
CA MET A 57 -6.46 -11.37 -8.39
C MET A 57 -5.74 -11.42 -9.74
N GLY A 58 -5.99 -12.46 -10.55
CA GLY A 58 -5.41 -12.60 -11.88
C GLY A 58 -5.80 -11.44 -12.81
N ASP A 59 -7.09 -11.09 -12.84
CA ASP A 59 -7.61 -9.97 -13.63
C ASP A 59 -6.98 -8.63 -13.19
N ALA A 60 -6.88 -8.41 -11.86
CA ALA A 60 -6.26 -7.22 -11.33
C ALA A 60 -4.76 -7.14 -11.66
N PHE A 61 -4.01 -8.22 -11.48
CA PHE A 61 -2.59 -8.26 -11.83
C PHE A 61 -2.38 -7.92 -13.31
N ALA A 62 -3.18 -8.50 -14.20
CA ALA A 62 -3.12 -8.20 -15.64
C ALA A 62 -3.42 -6.72 -15.93
N MET A 63 -4.43 -6.14 -15.28
CA MET A 63 -4.79 -4.74 -15.41
C MET A 63 -3.64 -3.82 -15.00
N PHE A 64 -2.99 -4.09 -13.86
CA PHE A 64 -1.91 -3.25 -13.32
C PHE A 64 -0.60 -3.31 -14.12
N VAL A 65 -0.40 -4.32 -14.97
CA VAL A 65 0.81 -4.43 -15.83
C VAL A 65 1.02 -3.16 -16.65
N SER A 66 -0.03 -2.58 -17.22
CA SER A 66 0.04 -1.38 -18.07
C SER A 66 0.49 -0.11 -17.32
N SER A 67 0.35 -0.10 -16.00
CA SER A 67 0.70 1.03 -15.11
C SER A 67 1.96 0.77 -14.27
N LYS A 68 2.70 -0.31 -14.56
CA LYS A 68 3.93 -0.66 -13.86
C LYS A 68 4.95 0.48 -13.96
N GLY A 69 5.63 0.78 -12.85
CA GLY A 69 6.66 1.83 -12.79
C GLY A 69 6.13 3.25 -12.52
N ARG A 70 4.81 3.50 -12.67
CA ARG A 70 4.24 4.78 -12.25
C ARG A 70 3.80 4.72 -10.78
N PRO A 71 4.11 5.76 -9.97
CA PRO A 71 3.63 5.81 -8.59
C PRO A 71 2.10 5.95 -8.58
N LYS A 72 1.47 5.35 -7.59
CA LYS A 72 0.02 5.34 -7.46
C LYS A 72 -0.38 5.74 -6.04
N VAL A 73 -1.45 6.51 -5.93
CA VAL A 73 -2.08 6.90 -4.67
C VAL A 73 -3.51 6.40 -4.67
N THR A 74 -3.95 5.80 -3.56
CA THR A 74 -5.35 5.45 -3.40
C THR A 74 -6.07 6.54 -2.61
N ILE A 75 -7.23 6.97 -3.12
CA ILE A 75 -8.11 7.93 -2.46
C ILE A 75 -9.36 7.21 -1.97
N PHE A 76 -9.60 7.31 -0.65
CA PHE A 76 -10.77 6.80 0.03
C PHE A 76 -11.68 7.93 0.50
N GLY A 77 -12.97 7.67 0.60
CA GLY A 77 -13.94 8.62 1.11
C GLY A 77 -15.38 8.18 0.86
N SER A 78 -16.33 9.01 1.26
CA SER A 78 -17.73 8.70 1.15
C SER A 78 -18.25 8.64 -0.29
N ALA A 79 -18.97 7.57 -0.62
CA ALA A 79 -19.73 7.46 -1.87
C ALA A 79 -20.97 8.39 -1.91
N ARG A 80 -21.33 9.01 -0.76
CA ARG A 80 -22.54 9.84 -0.62
C ARG A 80 -22.27 11.34 -0.72
N THR A 81 -21.00 11.74 -0.78
CA THR A 81 -20.59 13.15 -0.93
C THR A 81 -21.08 13.67 -2.28
N LYS A 82 -21.78 14.79 -2.25
CA LYS A 82 -22.36 15.42 -3.45
C LYS A 82 -21.33 16.30 -4.15
N ALA A 83 -21.57 16.60 -5.43
CA ALA A 83 -20.65 17.42 -6.23
C ALA A 83 -20.52 18.88 -5.76
N ASP A 84 -21.48 19.40 -5.03
CA ASP A 84 -21.48 20.74 -4.43
C ASP A 84 -20.88 20.78 -3.01
N ASP A 85 -20.42 19.65 -2.49
CA ASP A 85 -19.79 19.52 -1.18
C ASP A 85 -18.30 19.96 -1.25
N PRO A 86 -17.80 20.73 -0.27
CA PRO A 86 -16.38 21.09 -0.19
C PRO A 86 -15.42 19.90 -0.22
N LEU A 87 -15.81 18.75 0.40
CA LEU A 87 -15.02 17.52 0.36
C LEU A 87 -14.86 16.97 -1.06
N TYR A 88 -15.89 17.10 -1.91
CA TYR A 88 -15.79 16.71 -3.32
C TYR A 88 -14.75 17.55 -4.06
N ALA A 89 -14.77 18.88 -3.82
CA ALA A 89 -13.78 19.78 -4.40
C ALA A 89 -12.36 19.43 -3.92
N ALA A 90 -12.18 19.20 -2.62
CA ALA A 90 -10.88 18.80 -2.04
C ALA A 90 -10.35 17.48 -2.64
N ALA A 91 -11.21 16.47 -2.80
CA ALA A 91 -10.83 15.21 -3.43
C ALA A 91 -10.39 15.38 -4.89
N ARG A 92 -11.11 16.23 -5.64
CA ARG A 92 -10.76 16.55 -7.02
C ARG A 92 -9.44 17.31 -7.11
N ASP A 93 -9.25 18.30 -6.25
CA ASP A 93 -8.05 19.16 -6.26
C ASP A 93 -6.79 18.38 -5.88
N VAL A 94 -6.81 17.58 -4.80
CA VAL A 94 -5.66 16.77 -4.41
C VAL A 94 -5.31 15.75 -5.49
N ALA A 95 -6.30 15.12 -6.13
CA ALA A 95 -6.09 14.18 -7.23
C ALA A 95 -5.50 14.85 -8.47
N GLN A 96 -5.93 16.07 -8.80
CA GLN A 96 -5.39 16.85 -9.92
C GLN A 96 -3.92 17.19 -9.70
N HIS A 97 -3.56 17.66 -8.50
CA HIS A 97 -2.18 18.00 -8.17
C HIS A 97 -1.27 16.76 -8.17
N LEU A 98 -1.72 15.65 -7.58
CA LEU A 98 -0.97 14.39 -7.62
C LEU A 98 -0.79 13.87 -9.06
N ALA A 99 -1.80 14.01 -9.92
CA ALA A 99 -1.67 13.65 -11.33
C ALA A 99 -0.69 14.55 -12.09
N ALA A 100 -0.62 15.84 -11.75
CA ALA A 100 0.38 16.79 -12.29
C ALA A 100 1.81 16.39 -11.89
N GLU A 101 2.00 15.81 -10.71
CA GLU A 101 3.26 15.21 -10.23
C GLU A 101 3.56 13.84 -10.85
N GLY A 102 2.78 13.37 -11.82
CA GLY A 102 2.97 12.11 -12.54
C GLY A 102 2.40 10.87 -11.85
N TRP A 103 1.67 11.03 -10.74
CA TRP A 103 1.03 9.93 -10.03
C TRP A 103 -0.25 9.48 -10.73
N MET A 104 -0.59 8.22 -10.56
CA MET A 104 -1.92 7.69 -10.90
C MET A 104 -2.79 7.62 -9.65
N VAL A 105 -4.07 7.85 -9.82
CA VAL A 105 -5.06 7.80 -8.74
C VAL A 105 -5.88 6.53 -8.83
N ILE A 106 -5.89 5.76 -7.76
CA ILE A 106 -6.74 4.57 -7.61
C ILE A 106 -7.93 4.95 -6.73
N THR A 107 -9.14 4.56 -7.12
CA THR A 107 -10.31 4.63 -6.27
C THR A 107 -11.18 3.39 -6.42
N GLY A 108 -12.23 3.30 -5.57
CA GLY A 108 -13.25 2.27 -5.71
C GLY A 108 -14.18 2.42 -6.91
N ALA A 109 -13.96 3.42 -7.76
CA ALA A 109 -14.74 3.70 -8.98
C ALA A 109 -16.24 3.93 -8.80
N GLY A 110 -16.71 4.15 -7.57
CA GLY A 110 -18.07 4.53 -7.24
C GLY A 110 -18.32 6.04 -7.36
N PRO A 111 -19.49 6.52 -6.92
CA PRO A 111 -19.81 7.95 -6.86
C PRO A 111 -19.08 8.68 -5.71
N GLY A 112 -19.38 9.94 -5.50
CA GLY A 112 -18.88 10.77 -4.41
C GLY A 112 -17.38 11.02 -4.50
N ILE A 113 -16.66 10.86 -3.40
CA ILE A 113 -15.21 11.11 -3.32
C ILE A 113 -14.42 10.29 -4.35
N MET A 114 -14.84 9.06 -4.63
CA MET A 114 -14.19 8.21 -5.63
C MET A 114 -14.28 8.79 -7.05
N GLN A 115 -15.45 9.33 -7.40
CA GLN A 115 -15.65 10.02 -8.68
C GLN A 115 -14.87 11.33 -8.73
N ALA A 116 -14.92 12.15 -7.67
CA ALA A 116 -14.17 13.39 -7.55
C ALA A 116 -12.67 13.20 -7.78
N GLY A 117 -12.08 12.18 -7.12
CA GLY A 117 -10.67 11.84 -7.32
C GLY A 117 -10.34 11.45 -8.77
N MET A 118 -11.21 10.71 -9.44
CA MET A 118 -11.02 10.37 -10.85
C MET A 118 -11.22 11.56 -11.79
N GLU A 119 -12.17 12.45 -11.51
CA GLU A 119 -12.34 13.69 -12.27
C GLU A 119 -11.10 14.58 -12.18
N GLY A 120 -10.52 14.73 -10.97
CA GLY A 120 -9.30 15.50 -10.77
C GLY A 120 -8.09 14.92 -11.47
N ALA A 121 -7.88 13.61 -11.36
CA ALA A 121 -6.75 12.93 -12.01
C ALA A 121 -6.91 12.84 -13.53
N GLY A 122 -8.14 12.86 -14.02
CA GLY A 122 -8.49 12.57 -15.40
C GLY A 122 -8.40 11.07 -15.73
N ARG A 123 -9.17 10.64 -16.75
CA ARG A 123 -9.29 9.23 -17.17
C ARG A 123 -7.93 8.54 -17.40
N GLN A 124 -6.96 9.24 -17.95
CA GLN A 124 -5.64 8.68 -18.27
C GLN A 124 -4.86 8.25 -17.03
N ASN A 125 -5.01 9.00 -15.94
CA ASN A 125 -4.31 8.77 -14.67
C ASN A 125 -5.17 8.04 -13.65
N SER A 126 -6.40 7.64 -14.00
CA SER A 126 -7.32 6.95 -13.09
C SER A 126 -7.27 5.44 -13.25
N ILE A 127 -7.38 4.73 -12.13
CA ILE A 127 -7.52 3.28 -12.05
C ILE A 127 -8.69 2.97 -11.13
N GLY A 128 -9.60 2.09 -11.58
CA GLY A 128 -10.79 1.71 -10.84
C GLY A 128 -10.71 0.28 -10.29
N VAL A 129 -10.84 0.14 -8.97
CA VAL A 129 -10.93 -1.17 -8.30
C VAL A 129 -12.24 -1.22 -7.51
N SER A 130 -13.32 -1.64 -8.17
CA SER A 130 -14.66 -1.61 -7.58
C SER A 130 -14.99 -2.89 -6.82
N ILE A 131 -16.02 -2.79 -5.97
CA ILE A 131 -16.67 -3.94 -5.34
C ILE A 131 -18.06 -4.12 -5.95
N ARG A 132 -18.46 -5.36 -6.23
CA ARG A 132 -19.81 -5.67 -6.70
C ARG A 132 -20.76 -5.65 -5.51
N LEU A 133 -21.54 -4.58 -5.38
CA LEU A 133 -22.59 -4.48 -4.38
C LEU A 133 -23.96 -4.76 -5.04
N PRO A 134 -24.92 -5.38 -4.31
CA PRO A 134 -26.22 -5.76 -4.87
C PRO A 134 -27.03 -4.60 -5.45
N PHE A 135 -26.72 -3.35 -5.05
CA PHE A 135 -27.51 -2.15 -5.37
C PHE A 135 -26.70 -1.06 -6.08
N GLU A 136 -25.40 -1.27 -6.38
CA GLU A 136 -24.58 -0.28 -7.08
C GLU A 136 -24.49 -0.56 -8.58
N GLN A 137 -24.66 0.49 -9.38
CA GLN A 137 -24.61 0.44 -10.83
C GLN A 137 -23.18 0.73 -11.31
N GLY A 138 -22.32 -0.30 -11.37
CA GLY A 138 -21.08 -0.26 -12.15
C GLY A 138 -20.06 0.83 -11.78
N ALA A 139 -19.18 1.14 -12.71
CA ALA A 139 -18.18 2.19 -12.60
C ALA A 139 -18.78 3.57 -12.86
N ASN A 140 -18.21 4.61 -12.22
CA ASN A 140 -18.53 6.00 -12.54
C ASN A 140 -18.15 6.35 -13.99
N GLU A 141 -18.66 7.47 -14.50
CA GLU A 141 -18.53 7.89 -15.90
C GLU A 141 -17.07 8.09 -16.34
N VAL A 142 -16.18 8.46 -15.42
CA VAL A 142 -14.77 8.74 -15.74
C VAL A 142 -14.05 7.47 -16.19
N ILE A 143 -14.32 6.33 -15.57
CA ILE A 143 -13.58 5.07 -15.79
C ILE A 143 -14.40 3.98 -16.47
N ALA A 144 -15.71 4.17 -16.65
CA ALA A 144 -16.56 3.18 -17.29
C ALA A 144 -16.02 2.75 -18.67
N GLY A 145 -15.94 1.42 -18.88
CA GLY A 145 -15.42 0.82 -20.12
C GLY A 145 -13.91 0.97 -20.35
N ASP A 146 -13.14 1.44 -19.36
CA ASP A 146 -11.68 1.54 -19.47
C ASP A 146 -11.01 0.20 -19.10
N THR A 147 -9.88 -0.09 -19.76
CA THR A 147 -9.06 -1.27 -19.44
C THR A 147 -8.38 -1.20 -18.08
N LYS A 148 -8.33 -0.01 -17.47
CA LYS A 148 -7.84 0.23 -16.11
C LYS A 148 -8.93 0.11 -15.05
N PHE A 149 -9.95 -0.69 -15.30
CA PHE A 149 -11.06 -0.95 -14.38
C PHE A 149 -11.23 -2.44 -14.15
N VAL A 150 -11.30 -2.84 -12.88
CA VAL A 150 -11.62 -4.21 -12.44
C VAL A 150 -12.74 -4.18 -11.40
N SER A 151 -13.65 -5.14 -11.47
CA SER A 151 -14.76 -5.28 -10.53
C SER A 151 -14.64 -6.59 -9.75
N MET A 152 -14.51 -6.49 -8.44
CA MET A 152 -14.28 -7.61 -7.52
C MET A 152 -15.53 -7.96 -6.72
N LYS A 153 -15.65 -9.22 -6.35
CA LYS A 153 -16.74 -9.75 -5.52
C LYS A 153 -16.41 -9.70 -4.04
N TYR A 154 -15.13 -9.88 -3.69
CA TYR A 154 -14.71 -9.98 -2.31
C TYR A 154 -13.96 -8.73 -1.85
N PHE A 155 -14.27 -8.28 -0.63
CA PHE A 155 -13.60 -7.14 -0.01
C PHE A 155 -12.10 -7.38 0.17
N PHE A 156 -11.69 -8.58 0.59
CA PHE A 156 -10.28 -8.86 0.87
C PHE A 156 -9.39 -8.83 -0.39
N THR A 157 -9.87 -9.32 -1.53
CA THR A 157 -9.14 -9.23 -2.81
C THR A 157 -9.02 -7.78 -3.26
N ARG A 158 -10.11 -7.02 -3.15
CA ARG A 158 -10.15 -5.59 -3.48
C ARG A 158 -9.20 -4.78 -2.60
N LYS A 159 -9.27 -4.95 -1.26
CA LYS A 159 -8.39 -4.28 -0.31
C LYS A 159 -6.91 -4.57 -0.59
N LEU A 160 -6.58 -5.85 -0.84
CA LEU A 160 -5.23 -6.23 -1.20
C LEU A 160 -4.72 -5.45 -2.43
N MET A 161 -5.54 -5.28 -3.47
CA MET A 161 -5.14 -4.55 -4.67
C MET A 161 -5.00 -3.05 -4.44
N LEU A 162 -5.90 -2.43 -3.68
CA LEU A 162 -5.83 -1.02 -3.32
C LEU A 162 -4.56 -0.71 -2.52
N VAL A 163 -4.19 -1.57 -1.58
CA VAL A 163 -3.01 -1.39 -0.73
C VAL A 163 -1.72 -1.74 -1.46
N LYS A 164 -1.64 -2.93 -2.07
CA LYS A 164 -0.43 -3.44 -2.72
C LYS A 164 0.10 -2.54 -3.83
N GLU A 165 -0.79 -1.92 -4.58
CA GLU A 165 -0.41 -1.12 -5.76
C GLU A 165 -0.11 0.35 -5.43
N SER A 166 -0.40 0.79 -4.20
CA SER A 166 -0.27 2.18 -3.80
C SER A 166 1.04 2.48 -3.08
N LYS A 167 1.56 3.67 -3.34
CA LYS A 167 2.69 4.29 -2.66
C LYS A 167 2.25 5.48 -1.77
N GLY A 168 0.96 5.68 -1.58
CA GLY A 168 0.39 6.71 -0.72
C GLY A 168 -1.12 6.57 -0.65
N PHE A 169 -1.69 7.15 0.40
CA PHE A 169 -3.11 7.09 0.67
C PHE A 169 -3.63 8.46 1.10
N VAL A 170 -4.78 8.85 0.54
CA VAL A 170 -5.51 10.04 0.98
C VAL A 170 -6.91 9.58 1.39
N CYS A 171 -7.24 9.78 2.65
CA CYS A 171 -8.53 9.40 3.23
C CYS A 171 -9.32 10.66 3.56
N LEU A 172 -10.44 10.88 2.86
CA LEU A 172 -11.38 11.95 3.17
C LEU A 172 -12.51 11.41 4.06
N PRO A 173 -13.23 12.27 4.79
CA PRO A 173 -14.36 11.88 5.62
C PRO A 173 -15.33 10.92 4.93
N GLY A 174 -15.76 9.90 5.67
CA GLY A 174 -16.64 8.88 5.12
C GLY A 174 -17.30 7.99 6.17
N GLY A 175 -17.99 6.95 5.71
CA GLY A 175 -18.66 5.99 6.57
C GLY A 175 -17.74 4.85 7.04
N PHE A 176 -18.37 3.78 7.50
CA PHE A 176 -17.64 2.59 8.02
C PHE A 176 -16.63 2.01 7.03
N GLY A 177 -16.92 2.00 5.74
CA GLY A 177 -15.97 1.50 4.74
C GLY A 177 -14.71 2.34 4.67
N THR A 178 -14.81 3.67 4.77
CA THR A 178 -13.64 4.56 4.80
C THR A 178 -12.82 4.36 6.07
N LEU A 179 -13.48 4.27 7.23
CA LEU A 179 -12.80 3.99 8.50
C LEU A 179 -12.13 2.60 8.50
N ASP A 180 -12.79 1.59 7.97
CA ASP A 180 -12.26 0.23 7.83
C ASP A 180 -10.97 0.21 6.99
N GLU A 181 -10.96 0.89 5.83
CA GLU A 181 -9.74 1.00 4.99
C GLU A 181 -8.65 1.81 5.72
N THR A 182 -9.01 2.93 6.36
CA THR A 182 -8.04 3.78 7.07
C THR A 182 -7.37 3.04 8.24
N PHE A 183 -8.15 2.38 9.09
CA PHE A 183 -7.60 1.63 10.21
C PHE A 183 -6.82 0.38 9.77
N GLU A 184 -7.19 -0.25 8.65
CA GLU A 184 -6.37 -1.32 8.09
C GLU A 184 -5.00 -0.83 7.65
N LEU A 185 -4.92 0.33 6.95
CA LEU A 185 -3.64 0.94 6.55
C LEU A 185 -2.74 1.23 7.76
N ILE A 186 -3.30 1.87 8.79
CA ILE A 186 -2.57 2.18 10.03
C ILE A 186 -2.09 0.87 10.69
N THR A 187 -2.95 -0.14 10.79
CA THR A 187 -2.62 -1.44 11.40
C THR A 187 -1.53 -2.17 10.61
N LEU A 188 -1.59 -2.18 9.28
CA LEU A 188 -0.58 -2.82 8.43
C LEU A 188 0.79 -2.17 8.61
N THR A 189 0.84 -0.84 8.71
CA THR A 189 2.08 -0.10 8.93
C THR A 189 2.59 -0.28 10.35
N GLN A 190 1.74 -0.16 11.37
CA GLN A 190 2.06 -0.35 12.78
C GLN A 190 2.66 -1.74 13.07
N THR A 191 2.13 -2.77 12.42
CA THR A 191 2.56 -4.16 12.63
C THR A 191 3.70 -4.59 11.71
N GLY A 192 4.14 -3.73 10.79
CA GLY A 192 5.17 -4.04 9.79
C GLY A 192 4.75 -5.08 8.76
N LYS A 193 3.44 -5.28 8.57
CA LYS A 193 2.89 -6.10 7.48
C LYS A 193 2.78 -5.32 6.19
N GLY A 194 2.62 -3.99 6.29
CA GLY A 194 2.78 -3.06 5.18
C GLY A 194 4.14 -2.36 5.23
N LEU A 195 4.61 -1.88 4.09
CA LEU A 195 5.77 -0.99 4.04
C LEU A 195 5.37 0.40 4.56
N PRO A 196 6.29 1.16 5.18
CA PRO A 196 6.05 2.56 5.49
C PRO A 196 5.63 3.31 4.23
N THR A 197 4.50 3.97 4.32
CA THR A 197 3.82 4.64 3.20
C THR A 197 3.09 5.85 3.77
N PRO A 198 3.10 7.02 3.13
CA PRO A 198 2.39 8.20 3.63
C PRO A 198 0.88 7.97 3.61
N ILE A 199 0.24 8.23 4.75
CA ILE A 199 -1.21 8.18 4.94
C ILE A 199 -1.67 9.58 5.33
N VAL A 200 -2.46 10.21 4.49
CA VAL A 200 -3.02 11.53 4.74
C VAL A 200 -4.51 11.42 5.04
N LEU A 201 -4.91 11.96 6.17
CA LEU A 201 -6.29 12.13 6.58
C LEU A 201 -6.66 13.58 6.23
N LEU A 202 -7.37 13.77 5.11
CA LEU A 202 -7.65 15.08 4.53
C LEU A 202 -9.08 15.51 4.87
N ASP A 203 -9.20 16.60 5.62
CA ASP A 203 -10.44 17.32 5.90
C ASP A 203 -10.61 18.53 4.95
N THR A 204 -11.63 19.31 5.18
CA THR A 204 -11.79 20.67 4.65
C THR A 204 -11.73 21.68 5.79
N PRO A 205 -11.38 22.95 5.54
CA PRO A 205 -11.29 23.94 6.60
C PRO A 205 -12.55 24.03 7.46
N GLY A 206 -12.39 23.78 8.76
CA GLY A 206 -13.47 23.80 9.74
C GLY A 206 -14.26 22.50 9.88
N ASP A 207 -13.93 21.45 9.15
CA ASP A 207 -14.47 20.09 9.38
C ASP A 207 -13.59 19.36 10.41
N PRO A 208 -14.12 18.98 11.58
CA PRO A 208 -13.34 18.34 12.65
C PRO A 208 -13.32 16.80 12.53
N TYR A 209 -13.69 16.22 11.40
CA TYR A 209 -13.92 14.77 11.30
C TYR A 209 -12.69 13.96 11.71
N TRP A 210 -11.55 14.21 11.09
CA TRP A 210 -10.32 13.47 11.40
C TRP A 210 -9.69 13.89 12.73
N GLU A 211 -9.82 15.16 13.13
CA GLU A 211 -9.41 15.59 14.46
C GLU A 211 -10.18 14.84 15.56
N THR A 212 -11.47 14.66 15.40
CA THR A 212 -12.32 13.89 16.34
C THR A 212 -11.89 12.40 16.40
N VAL A 213 -11.51 11.82 15.26
CA VAL A 213 -10.99 10.45 15.20
C VAL A 213 -9.64 10.36 15.92
N ASP A 214 -8.74 11.35 15.72
CA ASP A 214 -7.45 11.40 16.42
C ASP A 214 -7.61 11.60 17.93
N GLU A 215 -8.53 12.44 18.38
CA GLU A 215 -8.88 12.57 19.80
C GLU A 215 -9.31 11.22 20.39
N PHE A 216 -10.17 10.50 19.69
CA PHE A 216 -10.57 9.15 20.09
C PHE A 216 -9.35 8.20 20.16
N ILE A 217 -8.46 8.24 19.18
CA ILE A 217 -7.25 7.40 19.16
C ILE A 217 -6.38 7.74 20.37
N ARG A 218 -6.11 9.02 20.65
CA ARG A 218 -5.27 9.47 21.77
C ARG A 218 -5.88 9.09 23.13
N GLU A 219 -7.13 9.46 23.36
CA GLU A 219 -7.78 9.25 24.65
C GLU A 219 -8.14 7.78 24.92
N GLN A 220 -8.61 7.06 23.90
CA GLN A 220 -9.13 5.71 24.11
C GLN A 220 -8.11 4.61 23.77
N LEU A 221 -7.12 4.88 22.93
CA LEU A 221 -6.14 3.87 22.55
C LEU A 221 -4.76 4.15 23.16
N VAL A 222 -4.21 5.36 23.01
CA VAL A 222 -2.88 5.71 23.53
C VAL A 222 -2.88 5.75 25.06
N ASP A 223 -3.78 6.52 25.67
CA ASP A 223 -3.83 6.68 27.14
C ASP A 223 -4.14 5.38 27.86
N ARG A 224 -4.80 4.44 27.20
CA ARG A 224 -5.06 3.10 27.72
C ARG A 224 -3.97 2.08 27.42
N GLY A 225 -2.91 2.48 26.72
CA GLY A 225 -1.80 1.61 26.34
C GLY A 225 -2.16 0.53 25.31
N LEU A 226 -3.19 0.75 24.50
CA LEU A 226 -3.60 -0.18 23.44
C LEU A 226 -2.78 0.01 22.15
N VAL A 227 -2.27 1.23 21.96
CA VAL A 227 -1.27 1.57 20.93
C VAL A 227 -0.23 2.48 21.54
N SER A 228 0.93 2.65 20.91
CA SER A 228 1.98 3.57 21.37
C SER A 228 1.69 5.01 20.95
N ALA A 229 2.21 5.99 21.67
CA ALA A 229 2.10 7.39 21.27
C ALA A 229 2.75 7.64 19.90
N ALA A 230 3.86 6.96 19.59
CA ALA A 230 4.54 7.07 18.31
C ALA A 230 3.70 6.52 17.13
N ASP A 231 2.70 5.68 17.38
CA ASP A 231 1.84 5.17 16.30
C ASP A 231 0.97 6.27 15.68
N THR A 232 0.78 7.41 16.37
CA THR A 232 0.10 8.58 15.79
C THR A 232 0.93 9.31 14.73
N ASN A 233 2.24 8.99 14.60
CA ASN A 233 3.11 9.51 13.53
C ASN A 233 2.92 8.77 12.19
N LEU A 234 2.12 7.69 12.17
CA LEU A 234 1.86 6.90 10.96
C LEU A 234 0.94 7.60 9.95
N TYR A 235 0.26 8.67 10.34
CA TYR A 235 -0.64 9.45 9.49
C TYR A 235 -0.48 10.95 9.73
N LEU A 236 -0.83 11.73 8.72
CA LEU A 236 -0.88 13.19 8.79
C LEU A 236 -2.34 13.64 8.65
N ILE A 237 -2.82 14.50 9.54
CA ILE A 237 -4.11 15.19 9.41
C ILE A 237 -3.87 16.58 8.86
N THR A 238 -4.65 16.98 7.86
CA THR A 238 -4.57 18.32 7.27
C THR A 238 -5.89 18.69 6.57
N ASP A 239 -6.17 19.97 6.49
CA ASP A 239 -7.25 20.54 5.68
C ASP A 239 -6.74 21.22 4.39
N SER A 240 -5.43 21.08 4.10
CA SER A 240 -4.76 21.66 2.95
C SER A 240 -4.39 20.62 1.90
N CYS A 241 -4.93 20.74 0.70
CA CYS A 241 -4.54 19.89 -0.44
C CYS A 241 -3.05 19.99 -0.78
N GLU A 242 -2.45 21.19 -0.63
CA GLU A 242 -1.01 21.39 -0.88
C GLU A 242 -0.16 20.60 0.11
N VAL A 243 -0.50 20.64 1.41
CA VAL A 243 0.18 19.86 2.45
C VAL A 243 0.02 18.37 2.18
N ALA A 244 -1.18 17.93 1.81
CA ALA A 244 -1.45 16.52 1.47
C ALA A 244 -0.60 16.02 0.29
N VAL A 245 -0.50 16.81 -0.78
CA VAL A 245 0.35 16.49 -1.95
C VAL A 245 1.82 16.46 -1.58
N ASN A 246 2.29 17.45 -0.81
CA ASN A 246 3.67 17.55 -0.36
C ASN A 246 4.05 16.36 0.53
N GLU A 247 3.15 15.89 1.38
CA GLU A 247 3.36 14.68 2.19
C GLU A 247 3.54 13.44 1.31
N ILE A 248 2.64 13.21 0.36
CA ILE A 248 2.69 12.03 -0.52
C ILE A 248 3.95 12.04 -1.40
N VAL A 249 4.25 13.16 -2.04
CA VAL A 249 5.39 13.26 -2.97
C VAL A 249 6.71 13.39 -2.21
N GLY A 250 6.71 14.18 -1.14
CA GLY A 250 7.88 14.45 -0.30
C GLY A 250 8.40 13.23 0.43
N PHE A 251 7.52 12.29 0.79
CA PHE A 251 7.89 11.02 1.42
C PHE A 251 8.93 10.23 0.62
N TYR A 252 8.93 10.36 -0.69
CA TYR A 252 9.87 9.71 -1.59
C TYR A 252 10.97 10.65 -2.10
N ARG A 253 11.26 11.78 -1.40
CA ARG A 253 12.31 12.74 -1.82
C ARG A 253 13.67 12.08 -1.84
N ASN A 254 14.07 11.46 -0.74
CA ASN A 254 15.31 10.70 -0.59
C ASN A 254 15.08 9.21 -0.33
N TYR A 255 14.07 8.85 0.47
CA TYR A 255 13.63 7.48 0.67
C TYR A 255 13.12 6.88 -0.64
N ASP A 256 13.52 5.65 -0.94
CA ASP A 256 13.02 4.90 -2.10
C ASP A 256 12.17 3.70 -1.67
N SER A 257 12.75 2.85 -0.85
CA SER A 257 12.13 1.60 -0.39
C SER A 257 12.84 1.04 0.82
N MET A 258 12.26 0.01 1.41
CA MET A 258 12.92 -0.78 2.44
C MET A 258 12.62 -2.26 2.29
N ARG A 259 13.51 -3.08 2.85
CA ARG A 259 13.29 -4.53 2.99
C ARG A 259 13.98 -5.09 4.23
N PHE A 260 13.59 -6.29 4.60
CA PHE A 260 14.33 -7.09 5.58
C PHE A 260 15.27 -8.09 4.87
N VAL A 261 16.51 -8.14 5.35
CA VAL A 261 17.51 -9.13 4.96
C VAL A 261 17.97 -9.83 6.24
N GLY A 262 17.40 -10.98 6.53
CA GLY A 262 17.56 -11.64 7.83
C GLY A 262 16.98 -10.78 8.96
N ASP A 263 17.84 -10.41 9.92
CA ASP A 263 17.47 -9.52 11.03
C ASP A 263 17.70 -8.03 10.75
N GLN A 264 18.32 -7.73 9.60
CA GLN A 264 18.61 -6.35 9.22
C GLN A 264 17.41 -5.73 8.53
N ILE A 265 17.05 -4.51 8.94
CA ILE A 265 16.29 -3.61 8.09
C ILE A 265 17.27 -2.89 7.16
N VAL A 266 16.91 -2.78 5.89
CA VAL A 266 17.66 -2.06 4.86
C VAL A 266 16.76 -0.99 4.32
N ILE A 267 17.11 0.27 4.56
CA ILE A 267 16.39 1.45 4.04
C ILE A 267 17.21 2.00 2.87
N ARG A 268 16.61 2.01 1.69
CA ARG A 268 17.24 2.47 0.45
C ARG A 268 16.95 3.93 0.23
N LEU A 269 17.99 4.66 -0.12
CA LEU A 269 17.99 6.11 -0.25
C LEU A 269 18.58 6.50 -1.61
N LYS A 270 18.12 7.59 -2.20
CA LYS A 270 18.72 8.15 -3.42
C LYS A 270 20.09 8.76 -3.13
N ARG A 271 20.28 9.30 -1.92
CA ARG A 271 21.54 9.87 -1.42
C ARG A 271 21.85 9.34 -0.02
N ALA A 272 23.08 8.91 0.20
CA ALA A 272 23.55 8.49 1.52
C ALA A 272 23.68 9.69 2.48
N PRO A 273 23.45 9.50 3.79
CA PRO A 273 23.83 10.48 4.79
C PRO A 273 25.36 10.65 4.80
N ASP A 274 25.82 11.87 5.03
CA ASP A 274 27.22 12.14 5.35
C ASP A 274 27.55 11.74 6.82
N THR A 275 28.81 11.96 7.24
CA THR A 275 29.27 11.53 8.57
C THR A 275 28.53 12.27 9.71
N GLU A 276 28.30 13.57 9.55
CA GLU A 276 27.63 14.37 10.60
C GLU A 276 26.15 14.00 10.68
N GLN A 277 25.49 13.86 9.54
CA GLN A 277 24.12 13.39 9.43
C GLN A 277 23.93 11.99 10.01
N LEU A 278 24.88 11.08 9.78
CA LEU A 278 24.83 9.73 10.33
C LEU A 278 25.02 9.71 11.85
N VAL A 279 25.85 10.60 12.42
CA VAL A 279 25.98 10.76 13.87
C VAL A 279 24.67 11.26 14.47
N ALA A 280 24.09 12.35 13.94
CA ALA A 280 22.82 12.88 14.41
C ALA A 280 21.67 11.85 14.30
N MET A 281 21.63 11.07 13.20
CA MET A 281 20.70 9.97 13.02
C MET A 281 20.83 8.91 14.12
N ASN A 282 22.04 8.54 14.49
CA ASN A 282 22.28 7.57 15.56
C ASN A 282 21.94 8.13 16.95
N GLU A 283 22.18 9.41 17.19
CA GLU A 283 21.78 10.05 18.45
C GLU A 283 20.25 10.04 18.63
N GLN A 284 19.51 10.30 17.55
CA GLN A 284 18.05 10.39 17.61
C GLN A 284 17.37 9.01 17.48
N PHE A 285 17.82 8.15 16.59
CA PHE A 285 17.13 6.90 16.22
C PHE A 285 17.92 5.62 16.54
N GLY A 286 19.08 5.71 17.17
CA GLY A 286 19.90 4.55 17.49
C GLY A 286 19.20 3.51 18.36
N HIS A 287 18.18 3.91 19.14
CA HIS A 287 17.35 3.02 19.95
C HIS A 287 16.49 2.03 19.13
N LEU A 288 16.26 2.32 17.84
CA LEU A 288 15.59 1.39 16.91
C LEU A 288 16.45 0.20 16.53
N SER A 289 17.77 0.26 16.84
CA SER A 289 18.69 -0.84 16.60
C SER A 289 18.81 -1.74 17.83
N LYS A 290 18.62 -3.05 17.64
CA LYS A 290 18.84 -4.05 18.70
C LYS A 290 20.29 -4.15 19.14
N LYS A 291 21.22 -3.87 18.21
CA LYS A 291 22.65 -4.05 18.45
C LYS A 291 23.47 -3.22 17.48
N GLY A 292 24.35 -2.39 18.02
CA GLY A 292 25.22 -1.53 17.23
C GLY A 292 24.49 -0.34 16.58
N PRO A 293 25.21 0.53 15.89
CA PRO A 293 24.66 1.73 15.30
C PRO A 293 23.92 1.46 13.98
N ILE A 294 23.16 2.44 13.54
CA ILE A 294 22.70 2.59 12.15
C ILE A 294 23.94 2.90 11.32
N ILE A 295 24.16 2.18 10.22
CA ILE A 295 25.33 2.33 9.35
C ILE A 295 24.92 2.52 7.90
N VAL A 296 25.76 3.23 7.14
CA VAL A 296 25.74 3.16 5.67
C VAL A 296 26.32 1.82 5.25
N SER A 297 25.64 1.07 4.44
CA SER A 297 26.05 -0.28 4.03
C SER A 297 26.09 -0.46 2.52
N GLN A 298 26.83 -1.50 2.10
CA GLN A 298 26.78 -1.98 0.72
C GLN A 298 25.57 -2.91 0.52
N PRO A 299 25.11 -3.15 -0.71
CA PRO A 299 24.08 -4.14 -0.98
C PRO A 299 24.43 -5.51 -0.38
N PHE A 300 23.47 -6.14 0.27
CA PHE A 300 23.62 -7.50 0.79
C PHE A 300 23.65 -8.53 -0.35
N ASP A 301 24.20 -9.71 -0.11
CA ASP A 301 24.30 -10.77 -1.12
C ASP A 301 22.94 -11.20 -1.68
N LEU A 302 21.89 -11.14 -0.87
CA LEU A 302 20.53 -11.41 -1.33
C LEU A 302 20.07 -10.36 -2.34
N GLU A 303 20.31 -9.08 -2.05
CA GLU A 303 19.95 -7.97 -2.95
C GLU A 303 20.73 -8.05 -4.28
N ARG A 304 22.03 -8.40 -4.22
CA ARG A 304 22.86 -8.59 -5.42
C ARG A 304 22.38 -9.74 -6.29
N ARG A 305 22.00 -10.88 -5.67
CA ARG A 305 21.47 -12.05 -6.39
C ARG A 305 20.14 -11.75 -7.09
N GLU A 306 19.31 -10.92 -6.47
CA GLU A 306 17.99 -10.54 -6.99
C GLU A 306 18.07 -9.30 -7.89
N ASN A 307 19.22 -8.64 -8.02
CA ASN A 307 19.42 -7.36 -8.70
C ASN A 307 18.44 -6.28 -8.20
N ASP A 308 18.23 -6.22 -6.87
CA ASP A 308 17.19 -5.44 -6.22
C ASP A 308 17.76 -4.12 -5.72
N ALA A 309 17.57 -3.06 -6.50
CA ALA A 309 17.94 -1.67 -6.19
C ALA A 309 19.41 -1.51 -5.75
N ILE A 310 20.33 -2.27 -6.36
CA ILE A 310 21.76 -2.34 -5.96
C ILE A 310 22.51 -1.02 -6.14
N ASP A 311 22.01 -0.14 -7.00
CA ASP A 311 22.62 1.17 -7.31
C ASP A 311 22.25 2.26 -6.31
N LEU A 312 21.25 2.01 -5.43
CA LEU A 312 20.83 2.97 -4.42
C LEU A 312 21.75 2.95 -3.21
N ALA A 313 21.95 4.13 -2.61
CA ALA A 313 22.52 4.24 -1.28
C ALA A 313 21.60 3.56 -0.25
N ARG A 314 22.16 3.17 0.89
CA ARG A 314 21.38 2.52 1.94
C ARG A 314 21.95 2.68 3.33
N ILE A 315 21.06 2.70 4.30
CA ILE A 315 21.39 2.49 5.70
C ILE A 315 20.83 1.13 6.14
N SER A 316 21.49 0.51 7.10
CA SER A 316 21.04 -0.77 7.65
C SER A 316 21.37 -0.90 9.12
N PHE A 317 20.53 -1.64 9.84
CA PHE A 317 20.70 -1.98 11.25
C PHE A 317 19.77 -3.13 11.64
N PRO A 318 20.09 -3.89 12.72
CA PRO A 318 19.20 -4.94 13.23
C PRO A 318 18.00 -4.30 13.96
N PHE A 319 16.84 -4.27 13.30
CA PHE A 319 15.66 -3.55 13.78
C PHE A 319 14.97 -4.26 14.95
N VAL A 320 14.49 -3.49 15.91
CA VAL A 320 13.78 -4.00 17.11
C VAL A 320 12.44 -4.68 16.80
N LYS A 321 11.91 -4.56 15.58
CA LYS A 321 10.63 -5.13 15.09
C LYS A 321 9.38 -4.62 15.80
N HIS A 322 9.50 -3.49 16.48
CA HIS A 322 8.42 -2.68 17.03
C HIS A 322 8.85 -1.21 16.87
N GLY A 323 7.98 -0.25 17.13
CA GLY A 323 8.31 1.17 16.95
C GLY A 323 8.28 1.59 15.48
N TYR A 324 7.29 1.13 14.72
CA TYR A 324 7.13 1.51 13.32
C TYR A 324 6.74 2.98 13.15
N GLY A 325 6.11 3.62 14.14
CA GLY A 325 5.90 5.06 14.16
C GLY A 325 7.23 5.83 14.20
N GLU A 326 8.16 5.41 15.07
CA GLU A 326 9.50 5.98 15.13
C GLU A 326 10.36 5.64 13.90
N LEU A 327 10.12 4.49 13.27
CA LEU A 327 10.71 4.15 11.96
C LEU A 327 10.21 5.12 10.88
N ARG A 328 8.95 5.54 10.95
CA ARG A 328 8.42 6.58 10.08
C ARG A 328 9.17 7.89 10.28
N ASP A 329 9.42 8.31 11.51
CA ASP A 329 10.20 9.52 11.82
C ASP A 329 11.63 9.44 11.29
N LEU A 330 12.27 8.26 11.36
CA LEU A 330 13.58 8.03 10.74
C LEU A 330 13.55 8.20 9.21
N ILE A 331 12.49 7.72 8.55
CA ILE A 331 12.32 7.90 7.10
C ILE A 331 12.13 9.38 6.77
N ASP A 332 11.31 10.10 7.55
CA ASP A 332 11.09 11.53 7.37
C ASP A 332 12.39 12.32 7.58
N TYR A 333 13.18 11.96 8.58
CA TYR A 333 14.53 12.51 8.75
C TYR A 333 15.42 12.24 7.53
N CYS A 334 15.41 11.03 6.96
CA CYS A 334 16.14 10.72 5.74
C CYS A 334 15.71 11.59 4.54
N ASN A 335 14.46 12.01 4.50
CA ASN A 335 13.93 12.89 3.44
C ASN A 335 14.34 14.36 3.60
N THR A 336 14.91 14.75 4.73
CA THR A 336 15.47 16.09 4.95
C THR A 336 16.95 16.21 4.56
N LEU A 337 17.62 15.09 4.33
CA LEU A 337 19.07 14.99 4.06
C LEU A 337 19.49 15.55 2.70
#